data_ce4854ddaeca8035cb4ab7c9d9968a15
#
_entry.id   ce4854ddaeca8035cb4ab7c9d9968a15
#
_cell.length_a   1.000
_cell.length_b   1.000
_cell.length_c   1.000
_cell.angle_alpha   90.00
_cell.angle_beta   90.00
_cell.angle_gamma   90.00
#
_symmetry.space_group_name_H-M   'P 1'
#
loop_
_entity.id
_entity.type
_entity.pdbx_description
1 polymer ?
#
loop_
_entity_poly.entity_id
_entity_poly.type
_entity_poly.pdbx_seq_one_letter_code
_entity_poly.pdbx_strand_id
1 'polypeptide(L)'
;RIGPGNEIAGLRHYRAGDAARAIHWRRTAALGRVMVYEKHVDASSHLTIVIDNARPAAADARWDAGFERAISRAAALVVGSAGREMSAEVVCRGRRSPLVTAGSPVDPILKFLALLESVPAAEAPGFEALRKSSQVVEIPVVPSEAAA
;
A
#
# COMPACT_ATOMS: atom_id res chain seq x y z
N ARG A 1 -11.51 7.58 28.01
CA ARG A 1 -10.21 7.77 27.32
C ARG A 1 -10.40 7.39 25.87
N ILE A 2 -10.46 8.39 25.00
CA ILE A 2 -10.57 8.22 23.54
C ILE A 2 -9.14 7.99 23.05
N GLY A 3 -8.89 6.83 22.44
CA GLY A 3 -7.61 6.52 21.82
C GLY A 3 -7.38 7.35 20.55
N PRO A 4 -6.12 7.65 20.18
CA PRO A 4 -5.81 8.46 19.00
C PRO A 4 -6.14 7.70 17.71
N GLY A 5 -6.91 8.32 16.81
CA GLY A 5 -6.92 7.90 15.41
C GLY A 5 -8.25 7.51 14.80
N ASN A 6 -9.34 8.17 15.13
CA ASN A 6 -10.55 8.09 14.31
C ASN A 6 -11.30 9.43 14.41
N GLU A 7 -10.76 10.47 13.80
CA GLU A 7 -11.52 11.71 13.63
C GLU A 7 -12.69 11.44 12.69
N ILE A 8 -13.89 11.43 13.28
CA ILE A 8 -15.14 11.34 12.54
C ILE A 8 -15.33 12.68 11.84
N ALA A 9 -15.09 12.72 10.54
CA ALA A 9 -15.16 13.94 9.75
C ALA A 9 -16.57 14.50 9.61
N GLY A 10 -17.60 13.66 9.79
CA GLY A 10 -18.98 14.09 9.67
C GLY A 10 -19.97 12.94 9.60
N LEU A 11 -21.22 13.30 9.51
CA LEU A 11 -22.33 12.39 9.21
C LEU A 11 -22.91 12.78 7.86
N ARG A 12 -23.10 11.80 6.99
CA ARG A 12 -23.78 11.99 5.71
C ARG A 12 -24.94 11.00 5.55
N HIS A 13 -25.79 11.25 4.58
CA HIS A 13 -26.84 10.31 4.22
C HIS A 13 -26.26 9.01 3.65
N TYR A 14 -26.90 7.89 3.97
CA TYR A 14 -26.60 6.58 3.40
C TYR A 14 -26.71 6.62 1.87
N ARG A 15 -25.79 5.93 1.21
CA ARG A 15 -25.84 5.66 -0.22
C ARG A 15 -25.77 4.16 -0.47
N ALA A 16 -26.39 3.68 -1.54
CA ALA A 16 -26.30 2.29 -1.93
C ALA A 16 -24.83 1.86 -2.07
N GLY A 17 -24.43 0.81 -1.34
CA GLY A 17 -23.05 0.34 -1.27
C GLY A 17 -22.31 0.70 0.04
N ASP A 18 -22.87 1.54 0.89
CA ASP A 18 -22.29 1.81 2.20
C ASP A 18 -22.40 0.59 3.12
N ALA A 19 -21.33 0.29 3.86
CA ALA A 19 -21.32 -0.81 4.79
C ALA A 19 -22.28 -0.56 5.98
N ALA A 20 -23.09 -1.54 6.34
CA ALA A 20 -24.04 -1.45 7.45
C ALA A 20 -23.36 -1.08 8.79
N ARG A 21 -22.10 -1.48 8.99
CA ARG A 21 -21.29 -1.13 10.17
C ARG A 21 -20.97 0.36 10.29
N ALA A 22 -21.09 1.11 9.19
CA ALA A 22 -20.86 2.56 9.17
C ALA A 22 -22.13 3.35 9.55
N ILE A 23 -23.28 2.71 9.77
CA ILE A 23 -24.53 3.36 10.11
C ILE A 23 -24.45 3.90 11.55
N HIS A 24 -24.76 5.20 11.70
CA HIS A 24 -24.89 5.83 12.98
C HIS A 24 -26.34 5.69 13.50
N TRP A 25 -26.67 4.57 14.13
CA TRP A 25 -28.03 4.21 14.52
C TRP A 25 -28.74 5.26 15.39
N ARG A 26 -28.03 5.89 16.32
CA ARG A 26 -28.61 6.93 17.19
C ARG A 26 -29.09 8.16 16.39
N ARG A 27 -28.30 8.63 15.41
CA ARG A 27 -28.70 9.75 14.55
C ARG A 27 -29.75 9.32 13.52
N THR A 28 -29.67 8.11 13.02
CA THR A 28 -30.67 7.51 12.14
C THR A 28 -32.03 7.51 12.83
N ALA A 29 -32.11 7.06 14.09
CA ALA A 29 -33.35 7.07 14.85
C ALA A 29 -33.88 8.48 15.13
N ALA A 30 -33.00 9.44 15.45
CA ALA A 30 -33.39 10.81 15.74
C ALA A 30 -33.89 11.59 14.50
N LEU A 31 -33.33 11.30 13.30
CA LEU A 31 -33.65 12.02 12.07
C LEU A 31 -34.63 11.29 11.15
N GLY A 32 -34.98 10.03 11.45
CA GLY A 32 -35.84 9.19 10.61
C GLY A 32 -35.22 8.86 9.23
N ARG A 33 -33.92 9.08 9.05
CA ARG A 33 -33.15 8.84 7.81
C ARG A 33 -31.84 8.18 8.12
N VAL A 34 -31.45 7.18 7.30
CA VAL A 34 -30.22 6.44 7.55
C VAL A 34 -29.00 7.35 7.38
N MET A 35 -28.27 7.52 8.48
CA MET A 35 -27.04 8.31 8.54
C MET A 35 -25.83 7.41 8.71
N VAL A 36 -24.78 7.68 7.98
CA VAL A 36 -23.52 6.96 8.08
C VAL A 36 -22.40 7.89 8.53
N TYR A 37 -21.42 7.32 9.26
CA TYR A 37 -20.18 8.02 9.55
C TYR A 37 -19.42 8.27 8.25
N GLU A 38 -19.10 9.50 7.98
CA GLU A 38 -18.15 9.85 6.95
C GLU A 38 -16.74 9.74 7.55
N LYS A 39 -16.01 8.71 7.14
CA LYS A 39 -14.59 8.63 7.47
C LYS A 39 -13.84 9.62 6.59
N HIS A 40 -13.12 10.56 7.17
CA HIS A 40 -12.01 11.18 6.46
C HIS A 40 -11.01 10.08 6.16
N VAL A 41 -10.84 9.79 4.88
CA VAL A 41 -9.64 9.12 4.42
C VAL A 41 -8.55 10.18 4.52
N ASP A 42 -7.86 10.22 5.64
CA ASP A 42 -6.70 11.08 5.82
C ASP A 42 -5.76 10.87 4.64
N ALA A 43 -5.27 11.98 4.08
CA ALA A 43 -4.23 11.94 3.04
C ALA A 43 -2.96 11.20 3.52
N SER A 44 -2.83 10.95 4.82
CA SER A 44 -1.79 10.17 5.48
C SER A 44 -2.00 8.65 5.46
N SER A 45 -3.12 8.16 4.97
CA SER A 45 -3.44 6.72 4.94
C SER A 45 -3.03 6.02 3.63
N HIS A 46 -2.04 6.56 2.93
CA HIS A 46 -1.51 5.99 1.69
C HIS A 46 -0.07 5.53 1.88
N LEU A 47 0.21 4.27 1.60
CA LEU A 47 1.54 3.66 1.64
C LEU A 47 2.09 3.50 0.22
N THR A 48 3.21 4.13 -0.08
CA THR A 48 3.98 3.88 -1.30
C THR A 48 5.25 3.10 -0.94
N ILE A 49 5.38 1.91 -1.47
CA ILE A 49 6.57 1.06 -1.31
C ILE A 49 7.43 1.21 -2.55
N VAL A 50 8.70 1.55 -2.37
CA VAL A 50 9.66 1.71 -3.46
C VAL A 50 10.67 0.57 -3.42
N ILE A 51 10.80 -0.15 -4.53
CA ILE A 51 11.81 -1.20 -4.74
C ILE A 51 12.68 -0.82 -5.92
N ASP A 52 13.99 -0.72 -5.72
CA ASP A 52 14.91 -0.55 -6.84
C ASP A 52 15.22 -1.92 -7.46
N ASN A 53 14.60 -2.21 -8.59
CA ASN A 53 14.78 -3.45 -9.33
C ASN A 53 15.92 -3.37 -10.38
N ALA A 54 16.75 -2.34 -10.33
CA ALA A 54 17.93 -2.22 -11.18
C ALA A 54 19.01 -3.21 -10.73
N ARG A 55 19.33 -4.17 -11.60
CA ARG A 55 20.34 -5.21 -11.35
C ARG A 55 21.71 -4.72 -11.76
N PRO A 56 22.66 -4.58 -10.82
CA PRO A 56 24.04 -4.19 -11.15
C PRO A 56 24.70 -5.20 -12.09
N ALA A 57 25.64 -4.74 -12.93
CA ALA A 57 26.37 -5.62 -13.84
C ALA A 57 27.19 -6.71 -13.11
N ALA A 58 27.68 -6.40 -11.89
CA ALA A 58 28.41 -7.34 -11.03
C ALA A 58 27.50 -8.17 -10.11
N ALA A 59 26.16 -8.13 -10.30
CA ALA A 59 25.23 -8.89 -9.48
C ALA A 59 25.38 -10.39 -9.69
N ASP A 60 25.38 -11.11 -8.58
CA ASP A 60 25.47 -12.57 -8.48
C ASP A 60 24.22 -13.15 -7.80
N ALA A 61 24.24 -14.45 -7.52
CA ALA A 61 23.15 -15.13 -6.83
C ALA A 61 22.80 -14.53 -5.44
N ARG A 62 23.74 -13.84 -4.78
CA ARG A 62 23.47 -13.17 -3.50
C ARG A 62 22.59 -11.95 -3.72
N TRP A 63 22.81 -11.22 -4.80
CA TRP A 63 21.95 -10.10 -5.17
C TRP A 63 20.54 -10.61 -5.52
N ASP A 64 20.45 -11.68 -6.31
CA ASP A 64 19.17 -12.28 -6.69
C ASP A 64 18.37 -12.72 -5.43
N ALA A 65 19.02 -13.37 -4.48
CA ALA A 65 18.41 -13.72 -3.19
C ALA A 65 18.01 -12.48 -2.36
N GLY A 66 18.79 -11.40 -2.43
CA GLY A 66 18.47 -10.12 -1.82
C GLY A 66 17.24 -9.46 -2.44
N PHE A 67 17.12 -9.56 -3.75
CA PHE A 67 15.95 -9.04 -4.48
C PHE A 67 14.68 -9.80 -4.11
N GLU A 68 14.71 -11.12 -4.05
CA GLU A 68 13.58 -11.95 -3.60
C GLU A 68 13.15 -11.60 -2.15
N ARG A 69 14.10 -11.32 -1.27
CA ARG A 69 13.77 -10.87 0.08
C ARG A 69 13.14 -9.48 0.09
N ALA A 70 13.59 -8.57 -0.76
CA ALA A 70 12.98 -7.25 -0.90
C ALA A 70 11.52 -7.37 -1.35
N ILE A 71 11.24 -8.23 -2.34
CA ILE A 71 9.88 -8.54 -2.80
C ILE A 71 9.03 -9.10 -1.67
N SER A 72 9.55 -10.08 -0.93
CA SER A 72 8.84 -10.70 0.21
C SER A 72 8.52 -9.69 1.30
N ARG A 73 9.46 -8.78 1.61
CA ARG A 73 9.25 -7.69 2.57
C ARG A 73 8.20 -6.71 2.09
N ALA A 74 8.20 -6.36 0.80
CA ALA A 74 7.16 -5.51 0.22
C ALA A 74 5.79 -6.16 0.33
N ALA A 75 5.67 -7.45 0.01
CA ALA A 75 4.43 -8.19 0.15
C ALA A 75 3.89 -8.17 1.61
N ALA A 76 4.77 -8.36 2.59
CA ALA A 76 4.40 -8.29 4.01
C ALA A 76 3.88 -6.89 4.40
N LEU A 77 4.51 -5.82 3.90
CA LEU A 77 4.05 -4.44 4.15
C LEU A 77 2.69 -4.17 3.49
N VAL A 78 2.47 -4.66 2.27
CA VAL A 78 1.18 -4.55 1.55
C VAL A 78 0.07 -5.25 2.34
N VAL A 79 0.29 -6.48 2.80
CA VAL A 79 -0.68 -7.21 3.63
C VAL A 79 -0.93 -6.47 4.95
N GLY A 80 0.12 -5.95 5.59
CA GLY A 80 0.00 -5.15 6.81
C GLY A 80 -0.78 -3.86 6.62
N SER A 81 -0.68 -3.20 5.44
CA SER A 81 -1.45 -1.99 5.13
C SER A 81 -2.96 -2.27 5.04
N ALA A 82 -3.35 -3.42 4.52
CA ALA A 82 -4.75 -3.83 4.45
C ALA A 82 -5.37 -3.96 5.85
N GLY A 83 -4.63 -4.53 6.81
CA GLY A 83 -5.07 -4.62 8.21
C GLY A 83 -5.21 -3.28 8.92
N ARG A 84 -4.57 -2.23 8.39
CA ARG A 84 -4.63 -0.86 8.91
C ARG A 84 -5.60 0.05 8.14
N GLU A 85 -6.37 -0.49 7.22
CA GLU A 85 -7.25 0.28 6.34
C GLU A 85 -6.51 1.38 5.55
N MET A 86 -5.29 1.12 5.12
CA MET A 86 -4.48 2.02 4.31
C MET A 86 -4.58 1.66 2.83
N SER A 87 -4.57 2.67 1.97
CA SER A 87 -4.32 2.46 0.54
C SER A 87 -2.85 2.12 0.31
N ALA A 88 -2.54 1.32 -0.69
CA ALA A 88 -1.16 0.93 -0.98
C ALA A 88 -0.85 0.85 -2.48
N GLU A 89 0.39 1.13 -2.82
CA GLU A 89 0.96 0.88 -4.15
C GLU A 89 2.45 0.54 -4.04
N VAL A 90 2.98 -0.12 -5.05
CA VAL A 90 4.42 -0.40 -5.21
C VAL A 90 4.94 0.32 -6.43
N VAL A 91 6.08 0.98 -6.29
CA VAL A 91 6.78 1.69 -7.37
C VAL A 91 8.15 1.08 -7.55
N CYS A 92 8.51 0.76 -8.77
CA CYS A 92 9.85 0.31 -9.16
C CYS A 92 10.31 1.05 -10.42
N ARG A 93 11.47 0.74 -10.94
CA ARG A 93 12.01 1.39 -12.14
C ARG A 93 11.07 1.17 -13.33
N GLY A 94 10.51 2.27 -13.85
CA GLY A 94 9.63 2.27 -15.04
C GLY A 94 8.30 1.54 -14.88
N ARG A 95 7.94 1.09 -13.67
CA ARG A 95 6.69 0.33 -13.42
C ARG A 95 6.08 0.74 -12.08
N ARG A 96 4.75 0.70 -12.07
CA ARG A 96 3.94 0.94 -10.88
C ARG A 96 2.85 -0.11 -10.79
N SER A 97 2.59 -0.61 -9.59
CA SER A 97 1.45 -1.51 -9.35
C SER A 97 0.12 -0.78 -9.49
N PRO A 98 -0.99 -1.50 -9.63
CA PRO A 98 -2.30 -0.92 -9.37
C PRO A 98 -2.35 -0.31 -7.97
N LEU A 99 -3.07 0.81 -7.83
CA LEU A 99 -3.39 1.37 -6.51
C LEU A 99 -4.51 0.54 -5.89
N VAL A 100 -4.25 0.00 -4.72
CA VAL A 100 -5.28 -0.67 -3.92
C VAL A 100 -5.75 0.28 -2.83
N THR A 101 -7.04 0.59 -2.83
CA THR A 101 -7.66 1.46 -1.84
C THR A 101 -7.92 0.73 -0.52
N ALA A 102 -8.00 1.48 0.56
CA ALA A 102 -8.30 0.95 1.88
C ALA A 102 -9.54 0.04 1.88
N GLY A 103 -9.44 -1.12 2.49
CA GLY A 103 -10.51 -2.11 2.55
C GLY A 103 -10.71 -2.98 1.30
N SER A 104 -9.93 -2.74 0.23
CA SER A 104 -9.95 -3.59 -0.97
C SER A 104 -8.94 -4.74 -0.88
N PRO A 105 -9.16 -5.85 -1.61
CA PRO A 105 -8.20 -6.95 -1.67
C PRO A 105 -6.85 -6.50 -2.21
N VAL A 106 -5.76 -6.98 -1.63
CA VAL A 106 -4.38 -6.62 -2.02
C VAL A 106 -3.81 -7.49 -3.14
N ASP A 107 -4.56 -8.49 -3.59
CA ASP A 107 -4.15 -9.43 -4.64
C ASP A 107 -3.55 -8.78 -5.89
N PRO A 108 -4.07 -7.64 -6.41
CA PRO A 108 -3.47 -6.99 -7.58
C PRO A 108 -2.02 -6.56 -7.35
N ILE A 109 -1.68 -6.09 -6.14
CA ILE A 109 -0.30 -5.72 -5.80
C ILE A 109 0.56 -6.97 -5.59
N LEU A 110 0.04 -7.99 -4.91
CA LEU A 110 0.76 -9.26 -4.71
C LEU A 110 1.08 -9.93 -6.05
N LYS A 111 0.14 -9.91 -6.99
CA LYS A 111 0.37 -10.40 -8.35
C LYS A 111 1.45 -9.58 -9.08
N PHE A 112 1.42 -8.26 -8.94
CA PHE A 112 2.47 -7.39 -9.49
C PHE A 112 3.85 -7.75 -8.93
N LEU A 113 3.97 -7.95 -7.61
CA LEU A 113 5.21 -8.33 -6.95
C LEU A 113 5.69 -9.72 -7.38
N ALA A 114 4.79 -10.68 -7.54
CA ALA A 114 5.12 -12.04 -8.00
C ALA A 114 5.65 -12.08 -9.45
N LEU A 115 5.29 -11.08 -10.26
CA LEU A 115 5.72 -10.94 -11.65
C LEU A 115 6.79 -9.86 -11.83
N LEU A 116 7.34 -9.33 -10.73
CA LEU A 116 8.35 -8.29 -10.79
C LEU A 116 9.72 -8.90 -11.13
N GLU A 117 10.28 -8.45 -12.25
CA GLU A 117 11.60 -8.82 -12.70
C GLU A 117 12.61 -7.70 -12.48
N SER A 118 13.86 -8.09 -12.32
CA SER A 118 14.97 -7.12 -12.33
C SER A 118 15.25 -6.64 -13.76
N VAL A 119 15.75 -5.42 -13.89
CA VAL A 119 16.19 -4.82 -15.15
C VAL A 119 17.68 -4.49 -15.08
N PRO A 120 18.47 -4.67 -16.15
CA PRO A 120 19.87 -4.28 -16.12
C PRO A 120 20.03 -2.80 -15.71
N ALA A 121 20.93 -2.50 -14.78
CA ALA A 121 21.08 -1.14 -14.26
C ALA A 121 21.43 -0.12 -15.36
N ALA A 122 22.17 -0.53 -16.40
CA ALA A 122 22.50 0.31 -17.54
C ALA A 122 21.29 0.73 -18.38
N GLU A 123 20.22 -0.07 -18.36
CA GLU A 123 18.99 0.14 -19.15
C GLU A 123 17.81 0.55 -18.25
N ALA A 124 18.01 0.60 -16.94
CA ALA A 124 16.94 0.85 -15.98
C ALA A 124 16.38 2.26 -16.13
N PRO A 125 15.06 2.41 -16.35
CA PRO A 125 14.42 3.72 -16.38
C PRO A 125 14.45 4.39 -15.01
N GLY A 126 14.12 5.69 -14.95
CA GLY A 126 13.92 6.39 -13.70
C GLY A 126 12.67 5.91 -12.94
N PHE A 127 12.57 6.29 -11.68
CA PHE A 127 11.33 6.12 -10.94
C PHE A 127 10.28 7.12 -11.39
N GLU A 128 9.03 6.68 -11.44
CA GLU A 128 7.91 7.60 -11.61
C GLU A 128 7.74 8.49 -10.38
N ALA A 129 7.15 9.68 -10.59
CA ALA A 129 6.89 10.61 -9.49
C ALA A 129 6.01 9.97 -8.41
N LEU A 130 6.44 10.10 -7.16
CA LEU A 130 5.68 9.60 -6.01
C LEU A 130 4.46 10.48 -5.75
N ARG A 131 3.39 9.89 -5.24
CA ARG A 131 2.18 10.63 -4.86
C ARG A 131 2.49 11.56 -3.68
N LYS A 132 2.00 12.78 -3.76
CA LYS A 132 2.03 13.70 -2.62
C LYS A 132 1.20 13.14 -1.48
N SER A 133 1.64 13.33 -0.24
CA SER A 133 0.96 12.88 0.98
C SER A 133 0.96 11.36 1.22
N SER A 134 1.90 10.62 0.63
CA SER A 134 2.07 9.20 0.93
C SER A 134 3.17 8.97 1.97
N GLN A 135 2.97 7.96 2.82
CA GLN A 135 4.07 7.39 3.59
C GLN A 135 4.92 6.56 2.63
N VAL A 136 6.15 6.97 2.40
CA VAL A 136 7.07 6.28 1.49
C VAL A 136 7.98 5.36 2.29
N VAL A 137 8.05 4.10 1.89
CA VAL A 137 8.96 3.10 2.44
C VAL A 137 9.85 2.57 1.31
N GLU A 138 11.12 2.89 1.36
CA GLU A 138 12.12 2.34 0.44
C GLU A 138 12.64 1.01 0.98
N ILE A 139 12.63 -0.02 0.15
CA ILE A 139 13.18 -1.33 0.47
C ILE A 139 14.46 -1.52 -0.34
N PRO A 140 15.63 -1.44 0.30
CA PRO A 140 16.88 -1.68 -0.39
C PRO A 140 17.03 -3.16 -0.76
N VAL A 141 17.58 -3.42 -1.93
CA VAL A 141 18.04 -4.76 -2.31
C VAL A 141 19.43 -4.95 -1.74
N VAL A 142 19.52 -5.67 -0.63
CA VAL A 142 20.79 -5.98 0.03
C VAL A 142 21.19 -7.39 -0.34
N PRO A 143 22.38 -7.61 -0.93
CA PRO A 143 22.87 -8.95 -1.23
C PRO A 143 22.83 -9.84 0.01
N SER A 144 22.41 -11.09 -0.17
CA SER A 144 22.41 -12.05 0.93
C SER A 144 23.83 -12.33 1.36
N GLU A 145 24.12 -12.23 2.65
CA GLU A 145 25.32 -12.86 3.18
C GLU A 145 25.24 -14.36 2.89
N ALA A 146 26.28 -14.94 2.32
CA ALA A 146 26.35 -16.38 2.15
C ALA A 146 26.23 -17.01 3.54
N ALA A 147 25.26 -17.88 3.72
CA ALA A 147 25.29 -18.79 4.85
C ALA A 147 26.63 -19.53 4.77
N ALA A 148 27.47 -19.26 5.72
CA ALA A 148 28.74 -19.94 5.87
C ALA A 148 28.50 -21.40 6.20
#